data_9afcb795f499436c322b0364dffb95f2
#
_entry.id   9afcb795f499436c322b0364dffb95f2
#
_cell.length_a   1.000
_cell.length_b   1.000
_cell.length_c   1.000
_cell.angle_alpha   90.00
_cell.angle_beta   90.00
_cell.angle_gamma   90.00
#
_symmetry.space_group_name_H-M   'P 1'
#
loop_
_entity.id
_entity.type
_entity.pdbx_description
1 polymer ?
#
loop_
_entity_poly.entity_id
_entity_poly.type
_entity_poly.pdbx_seq_one_letter_code
_entity_poly.pdbx_strand_id
1 'polypeptide(L)'
;MAITKIHAIQATVHKAVNYICNSQKTDESILISSFGCSPETAAFDFKFALSKTNQADPNKAFHLIQAFAPGEVSYKEAHQIGVELADKLLEGKFSYIVSTHIDKGHVHNHIIFCAADNVNHEKYHDCKQTYYHIRRLNDELCSKHQLSVISPTNQRGKSYKEWTSGRNGTSVSYTHLTLPTT
;
A
#
# COMPACT_ATOMS: atom_id res chain seq x y z
N MET A 1 11.52 9.15 -2.37
CA MET A 1 11.03 8.08 -3.25
C MET A 1 10.03 7.23 -2.48
N ALA A 2 8.78 7.15 -2.94
CA ALA A 2 7.79 6.30 -2.30
C ALA A 2 7.67 4.94 -3.00
N ILE A 3 7.48 3.89 -2.19
CA ILE A 3 7.30 2.50 -2.65
C ILE A 3 5.92 2.03 -2.21
N THR A 4 5.21 1.33 -3.10
CA THR A 4 3.88 0.77 -2.80
C THR A 4 3.91 -0.75 -2.73
N LYS A 5 3.10 -1.32 -1.83
CA LYS A 5 2.88 -2.76 -1.67
C LYS A 5 1.44 -3.01 -1.29
N ILE A 6 0.77 -3.94 -1.96
CA ILE A 6 -0.62 -4.32 -1.68
C ILE A 6 -0.73 -5.79 -1.29
N HIS A 7 -1.63 -6.10 -0.37
CA HIS A 7 -1.98 -7.47 0.05
C HIS A 7 -3.47 -7.61 0.28
N ALA A 8 -4.01 -8.77 -0.04
CA ALA A 8 -5.38 -9.13 0.31
C ALA A 8 -5.51 -9.51 1.79
N ILE A 9 -6.64 -9.11 2.40
CA ILE A 9 -7.06 -9.51 3.75
C ILE A 9 -8.27 -10.43 3.59
N GLN A 10 -8.11 -11.71 3.95
CA GLN A 10 -9.16 -12.73 3.86
C GLN A 10 -9.87 -12.99 5.20
N ALA A 11 -9.24 -12.61 6.31
CA ALA A 11 -9.77 -12.75 7.65
C ALA A 11 -9.39 -11.53 8.51
N THR A 12 -10.03 -11.39 9.69
CA THR A 12 -9.58 -10.45 10.73
C THR A 12 -9.42 -8.97 10.30
N VAL A 13 -10.34 -8.45 9.45
CA VAL A 13 -10.33 -7.04 9.03
C VAL A 13 -10.25 -6.09 10.23
N HIS A 14 -11.00 -6.36 11.31
CA HIS A 14 -11.00 -5.55 12.54
C HIS A 14 -9.59 -5.46 13.18
N LYS A 15 -8.81 -6.56 13.17
CA LYS A 15 -7.43 -6.51 13.70
C LYS A 15 -6.51 -5.66 12.84
N ALA A 16 -6.68 -5.71 11.52
CA ALA A 16 -5.90 -4.89 10.60
C ALA A 16 -6.24 -3.41 10.76
N VAL A 17 -7.52 -3.05 10.87
CA VAL A 17 -7.97 -1.67 11.12
C VAL A 17 -7.45 -1.17 12.46
N ASN A 18 -7.61 -1.93 13.54
CA ASN A 18 -7.11 -1.55 14.86
C ASN A 18 -5.58 -1.37 14.88
N TYR A 19 -4.85 -2.18 14.10
CA TYR A 19 -3.40 -2.04 13.99
C TYR A 19 -2.99 -0.73 13.33
N ILE A 20 -3.63 -0.35 12.22
CA ILE A 20 -3.27 0.89 11.51
C ILE A 20 -3.77 2.14 12.22
N CYS A 21 -4.85 2.06 12.98
CA CYS A 21 -5.43 3.18 13.73
C CYS A 21 -4.87 3.32 15.16
N ASN A 22 -3.77 2.62 15.49
CA ASN A 22 -3.17 2.71 16.81
C ASN A 22 -2.64 4.14 17.07
N SER A 23 -3.19 4.79 18.12
CA SER A 23 -2.87 6.18 18.47
C SER A 23 -1.38 6.43 18.74
N GLN A 24 -0.65 5.45 19.27
CA GLN A 24 0.80 5.55 19.51
C GLN A 24 1.64 5.62 18.22
N LYS A 25 1.05 5.28 17.08
CA LYS A 25 1.73 5.25 15.77
C LYS A 25 1.32 6.39 14.86
N THR A 26 0.20 7.06 15.16
CA THR A 26 -0.52 7.99 14.28
C THR A 26 -0.62 9.40 14.82
N ASP A 27 0.34 9.83 15.65
CA ASP A 27 0.31 11.14 16.29
C ASP A 27 -1.05 11.41 16.99
N GLU A 28 -1.38 10.58 17.98
CA GLU A 28 -2.63 10.63 18.74
C GLU A 28 -3.91 10.55 17.85
N SER A 29 -3.84 9.82 16.75
CA SER A 29 -4.92 9.63 15.77
C SER A 29 -5.22 10.85 14.87
N ILE A 30 -4.39 11.88 14.87
CA ILE A 30 -4.52 13.06 13.98
C ILE A 30 -4.31 12.67 12.51
N LEU A 31 -3.44 11.67 12.27
CA LEU A 31 -3.08 11.19 10.93
C LEU A 31 -3.94 10.01 10.48
N ILE A 32 -5.25 10.09 10.69
CA ILE A 32 -6.22 9.10 10.24
C ILE A 32 -7.33 9.82 9.45
N SER A 33 -7.61 9.30 8.25
CA SER A 33 -8.74 9.73 7.39
C SER A 33 -9.52 8.52 6.93
N SER A 34 -10.81 8.70 6.65
CA SER A 34 -11.66 7.62 6.14
C SER A 34 -12.71 8.15 5.16
N PHE A 35 -13.19 7.26 4.31
CA PHE A 35 -14.28 7.52 3.37
C PHE A 35 -15.26 6.34 3.37
N GLY A 36 -16.56 6.65 3.43
CA GLY A 36 -17.63 5.64 3.41
C GLY A 36 -17.72 4.74 4.65
N CYS A 37 -16.87 4.95 5.66
CA CYS A 37 -16.87 4.24 6.95
C CYS A 37 -16.14 5.09 8.01
N SER A 38 -16.20 4.67 9.28
CA SER A 38 -15.31 5.17 10.32
C SER A 38 -14.34 4.07 10.78
N PRO A 39 -13.21 4.41 11.44
CA PRO A 39 -12.30 3.42 11.98
C PRO A 39 -12.98 2.40 12.88
N GLU A 40 -13.98 2.82 13.67
CA GLU A 40 -14.72 1.99 14.62
C GLU A 40 -15.69 1.04 13.92
N THR A 41 -16.32 1.49 12.83
CA THR A 41 -17.37 0.74 12.12
C THR A 41 -16.89 -0.01 10.90
N ALA A 42 -15.69 0.26 10.41
CA ALA A 42 -15.18 -0.23 9.13
C ALA A 42 -15.30 -1.75 8.93
N ALA A 43 -15.02 -2.54 9.96
CA ALA A 43 -15.14 -3.99 9.87
C ALA A 43 -16.59 -4.45 9.66
N PHE A 44 -17.55 -3.72 10.23
CA PHE A 44 -18.98 -3.97 10.05
C PHE A 44 -19.43 -3.48 8.66
N ASP A 45 -19.05 -2.27 8.27
CA ASP A 45 -19.40 -1.65 6.99
C ASP A 45 -18.88 -2.48 5.82
N PHE A 46 -17.63 -2.97 5.92
CA PHE A 46 -17.06 -3.86 4.92
C PHE A 46 -17.81 -5.19 4.84
N LYS A 47 -18.17 -5.79 6.00
CA LYS A 47 -18.97 -7.02 6.02
C LYS A 47 -20.34 -6.80 5.38
N PHE A 48 -20.95 -5.64 5.60
CA PHE A 48 -22.23 -5.28 5.00
C PHE A 48 -22.12 -5.12 3.47
N ALA A 49 -21.13 -4.38 2.96
CA ALA A 49 -20.88 -4.25 1.53
C ALA A 49 -20.62 -5.62 0.87
N LEU A 50 -19.79 -6.45 1.50
CA LEU A 50 -19.48 -7.80 1.04
C LEU A 50 -20.70 -8.75 1.03
N SER A 51 -21.70 -8.54 1.89
CA SER A 51 -22.90 -9.38 1.90
C SER A 51 -23.79 -9.17 0.69
N LYS A 52 -23.60 -8.07 -0.04
CA LYS A 52 -24.37 -7.72 -1.24
C LYS A 52 -23.71 -8.19 -2.55
N THR A 53 -22.44 -8.58 -2.51
CA THR A 53 -21.75 -9.09 -3.70
C THR A 53 -22.13 -10.54 -3.99
N ASN A 54 -22.30 -10.86 -5.27
CA ASN A 54 -22.53 -12.23 -5.74
C ASN A 54 -21.23 -12.94 -6.14
N GLN A 55 -20.08 -12.29 -5.99
CA GLN A 55 -18.79 -12.86 -6.41
C GLN A 55 -18.15 -13.70 -5.30
N ALA A 56 -17.87 -14.94 -5.60
CA ALA A 56 -17.24 -15.92 -4.70
C ALA A 56 -15.72 -15.71 -4.59
N ASP A 57 -15.28 -14.57 -4.08
CA ASP A 57 -13.88 -14.25 -3.81
C ASP A 57 -13.65 -14.21 -2.28
N PRO A 58 -12.61 -14.89 -1.74
CA PRO A 58 -12.36 -14.93 -0.30
C PRO A 58 -11.86 -13.59 0.26
N ASN A 59 -11.42 -12.65 -0.57
CA ASN A 59 -10.88 -11.39 -0.13
C ASN A 59 -11.96 -10.48 0.47
N LYS A 60 -11.70 -9.97 1.67
CA LYS A 60 -12.62 -9.08 2.41
C LYS A 60 -12.22 -7.63 2.34
N ALA A 61 -10.92 -7.38 2.28
CA ALA A 61 -10.34 -6.06 2.16
C ALA A 61 -8.95 -6.18 1.52
N PHE A 62 -8.38 -5.05 1.14
CA PHE A 62 -7.01 -4.92 0.69
C PHE A 62 -6.26 -3.94 1.58
N HIS A 63 -5.00 -4.22 1.82
CA HIS A 63 -4.09 -3.38 2.56
C HIS A 63 -2.99 -2.89 1.63
N LEU A 64 -3.04 -1.62 1.26
CA LEU A 64 -2.03 -0.92 0.49
C LEU A 64 -1.12 -0.16 1.45
N ILE A 65 0.18 -0.34 1.32
CA ILE A 65 1.21 0.36 2.06
C ILE A 65 1.97 1.27 1.09
N GLN A 66 2.15 2.53 1.46
CA GLN A 66 2.97 3.51 0.75
C GLN A 66 4.06 4.01 1.70
N ALA A 67 5.32 3.70 1.42
CA ALA A 67 6.45 4.04 2.27
C ALA A 67 7.36 5.06 1.59
N PHE A 68 7.73 6.12 2.32
CA PHE A 68 8.59 7.21 1.84
C PHE A 68 10.05 7.03 2.30
N ALA A 69 10.98 7.66 1.60
CA ALA A 69 12.36 7.69 2.06
C ALA A 69 12.49 8.52 3.35
N PRO A 70 13.42 8.18 4.25
CA PRO A 70 13.61 8.92 5.48
C PRO A 70 13.91 10.41 5.22
N GLY A 71 13.17 11.30 5.89
CA GLY A 71 13.37 12.76 5.80
C GLY A 71 12.90 13.41 4.50
N GLU A 72 12.27 12.67 3.59
CA GLU A 72 11.85 13.19 2.27
C GLU A 72 10.52 13.97 2.34
N VAL A 73 9.67 13.66 3.29
CA VAL A 73 8.31 14.20 3.39
C VAL A 73 7.92 14.42 4.85
N SER A 74 7.15 15.48 5.11
CA SER A 74 6.53 15.71 6.42
C SER A 74 5.36 14.75 6.67
N TYR A 75 5.02 14.50 7.94
CA TYR A 75 3.92 13.61 8.32
C TYR A 75 2.57 14.00 7.72
N LYS A 76 2.27 15.31 7.75
CA LYS A 76 1.02 15.86 7.21
C LYS A 76 0.95 15.72 5.70
N GLU A 77 2.04 16.02 5.02
CA GLU A 77 2.13 15.90 3.57
C GLU A 77 2.06 14.43 3.13
N ALA A 78 2.76 13.53 3.83
CA ALA A 78 2.65 12.08 3.58
C ALA A 78 1.21 11.59 3.72
N HIS A 79 0.50 12.06 4.77
CA HIS A 79 -0.91 11.73 4.96
C HIS A 79 -1.79 12.23 3.82
N GLN A 80 -1.61 13.49 3.40
CA GLN A 80 -2.33 14.08 2.27
C GLN A 80 -2.09 13.27 0.98
N ILE A 81 -0.84 12.91 0.69
CA ILE A 81 -0.50 12.08 -0.48
C ILE A 81 -1.17 10.70 -0.39
N GLY A 82 -1.24 10.11 0.81
CA GLY A 82 -1.95 8.84 1.04
C GLY A 82 -3.45 8.93 0.76
N VAL A 83 -4.10 10.01 1.20
CA VAL A 83 -5.52 10.27 0.91
C VAL A 83 -5.73 10.50 -0.59
N GLU A 84 -4.91 11.35 -1.24
CA GLU A 84 -4.98 11.58 -2.69
C GLU A 84 -4.78 10.27 -3.49
N LEU A 85 -3.90 9.37 -3.02
CA LEU A 85 -3.70 8.07 -3.65
C LEU A 85 -4.94 7.19 -3.51
N ALA A 86 -5.55 7.14 -2.32
CA ALA A 86 -6.77 6.38 -2.08
C ALA A 86 -7.94 6.91 -2.94
N ASP A 87 -8.12 8.22 -2.99
CA ASP A 87 -9.18 8.85 -3.79
C ASP A 87 -9.04 8.56 -5.29
N LYS A 88 -7.84 8.71 -5.84
CA LYS A 88 -7.59 8.42 -7.25
C LYS A 88 -7.71 6.94 -7.61
N LEU A 89 -7.24 6.05 -6.70
CA LEU A 89 -7.28 4.61 -6.93
C LEU A 89 -8.68 4.05 -6.84
N LEU A 90 -9.46 4.52 -5.86
CA LEU A 90 -10.75 3.95 -5.48
C LEU A 90 -11.94 4.73 -6.05
N GLU A 91 -11.70 5.91 -6.66
CA GLU A 91 -12.67 6.72 -7.39
C GLU A 91 -13.98 6.99 -6.61
N GLY A 92 -13.91 7.08 -5.27
CA GLY A 92 -15.08 7.24 -4.41
C GLY A 92 -16.06 6.06 -4.38
N LYS A 93 -15.66 4.89 -4.93
CA LYS A 93 -16.53 3.71 -5.00
C LYS A 93 -16.37 2.79 -3.79
N PHE A 94 -15.19 2.71 -3.20
CA PHE A 94 -14.88 1.80 -2.10
C PHE A 94 -14.75 2.55 -0.78
N SER A 95 -15.25 1.97 0.30
CA SER A 95 -14.97 2.46 1.66
C SER A 95 -13.53 2.16 2.02
N TYR A 96 -12.83 3.15 2.60
CA TYR A 96 -11.43 3.00 2.99
C TYR A 96 -11.06 3.78 4.26
N ILE A 97 -9.93 3.41 4.84
CA ILE A 97 -9.23 4.14 5.92
C ILE A 97 -7.79 4.35 5.49
N VAL A 98 -7.30 5.57 5.65
CA VAL A 98 -5.88 5.93 5.51
C VAL A 98 -5.33 6.28 6.88
N SER A 99 -4.18 5.72 7.22
CA SER A 99 -3.47 6.01 8.46
C SER A 99 -1.98 6.20 8.16
N THR A 100 -1.38 7.24 8.73
CA THR A 100 0.07 7.52 8.55
C THR A 100 0.80 7.20 9.83
N HIS A 101 1.76 6.28 9.74
CA HIS A 101 2.61 5.85 10.84
C HIS A 101 3.95 6.60 10.85
N ILE A 102 4.35 7.01 12.06
CA ILE A 102 5.56 7.79 12.32
C ILE A 102 6.52 7.11 13.32
N ASP A 103 6.18 5.90 13.78
CA ASP A 103 6.88 5.14 14.82
C ASP A 103 8.23 4.55 14.38
N LYS A 104 8.53 4.57 13.08
CA LYS A 104 9.76 4.03 12.50
C LYS A 104 10.54 5.16 11.81
N GLY A 105 11.83 5.04 11.67
CA GLY A 105 12.70 6.06 11.08
C GLY A 105 12.33 6.53 9.65
N HIS A 106 11.16 6.15 9.15
CA HIS A 106 10.58 6.59 7.89
C HIS A 106 9.05 6.66 8.00
N VAL A 107 8.45 7.60 7.30
CA VAL A 107 7.00 7.78 7.24
C VAL A 107 6.38 6.78 6.27
N HIS A 108 5.26 6.19 6.64
CA HIS A 108 4.53 5.28 5.77
C HIS A 108 3.03 5.36 5.99
N ASN A 109 2.28 5.32 4.89
CA ASN A 109 0.83 5.26 4.90
C ASN A 109 0.36 3.81 4.83
N HIS A 110 -0.68 3.51 5.58
CA HIS A 110 -1.47 2.31 5.47
C HIS A 110 -2.86 2.68 4.95
N ILE A 111 -3.28 2.09 3.85
CA ILE A 111 -4.60 2.28 3.27
C ILE A 111 -5.29 0.92 3.30
N ILE A 112 -6.37 0.79 4.09
CA ILE A 112 -7.20 -0.41 4.09
C ILE A 112 -8.55 -0.06 3.45
N PHE A 113 -8.92 -0.77 2.39
CA PHE A 113 -10.17 -0.56 1.70
C PHE A 113 -10.97 -1.86 1.53
N CYS A 114 -12.30 -1.72 1.49
CA CYS A 114 -13.22 -2.84 1.29
C CYS A 114 -12.95 -3.53 -0.05
N ALA A 115 -13.05 -4.86 -0.11
CA ALA A 115 -12.91 -5.59 -1.36
C ALA A 115 -14.15 -5.48 -2.28
N ALA A 116 -15.29 -4.99 -1.80
CA ALA A 116 -16.47 -4.73 -2.58
C ALA A 116 -16.75 -3.22 -2.66
N ASP A 117 -17.13 -2.70 -3.83
CA ASP A 117 -17.55 -1.32 -3.98
C ASP A 117 -18.94 -1.07 -3.38
N ASN A 118 -19.23 0.20 -3.04
CA ASN A 118 -20.48 0.62 -2.41
C ASN A 118 -21.61 0.88 -3.42
N VAL A 119 -21.30 0.90 -4.73
CA VAL A 119 -22.23 1.31 -5.77
C VAL A 119 -22.86 0.09 -6.44
N ASN A 120 -22.02 -0.76 -7.05
CA ASN A 120 -22.46 -1.93 -7.81
C ASN A 120 -22.23 -3.25 -7.05
N HIS A 121 -21.56 -3.18 -5.90
CA HIS A 121 -21.15 -4.34 -5.09
C HIS A 121 -20.23 -5.31 -5.84
N GLU A 122 -19.45 -4.78 -6.79
CA GLU A 122 -18.43 -5.53 -7.52
C GLU A 122 -17.15 -5.62 -6.70
N LYS A 123 -16.44 -6.74 -6.85
CA LYS A 123 -15.16 -6.95 -6.18
C LYS A 123 -14.03 -6.20 -6.86
N TYR A 124 -13.14 -5.62 -6.05
CA TYR A 124 -11.88 -5.07 -6.53
C TYR A 124 -11.05 -6.15 -7.23
N HIS A 125 -10.66 -5.87 -8.45
CA HIS A 125 -9.90 -6.82 -9.27
C HIS A 125 -8.40 -6.67 -9.00
N ASP A 126 -7.86 -7.53 -8.11
CA ASP A 126 -6.43 -7.57 -7.81
C ASP A 126 -5.69 -8.40 -8.87
N CYS A 127 -5.00 -7.71 -9.75
CA CYS A 127 -4.21 -8.31 -10.82
C CYS A 127 -2.93 -7.52 -11.10
N LYS A 128 -2.10 -8.06 -11.99
CA LYS A 128 -0.84 -7.41 -12.37
C LYS A 128 -1.03 -6.00 -12.95
N GLN A 129 -2.12 -5.77 -13.67
CA GLN A 129 -2.43 -4.44 -14.25
C GLN A 129 -2.76 -3.42 -13.17
N THR A 130 -3.61 -3.79 -12.18
CA THR A 130 -3.95 -2.91 -11.05
C THR A 130 -2.73 -2.60 -10.19
N TYR A 131 -1.83 -3.57 -10.00
CA TYR A 131 -0.55 -3.36 -9.33
C TYR A 131 0.30 -2.28 -10.03
N TYR A 132 0.46 -2.36 -11.35
CA TYR A 132 1.19 -1.33 -12.09
C TYR A 132 0.47 0.02 -12.12
N HIS A 133 -0.86 0.01 -12.12
CA HIS A 133 -1.66 1.22 -12.03
C HIS A 133 -1.43 1.94 -10.69
N ILE A 134 -1.44 1.22 -9.57
CA ILE A 134 -1.12 1.78 -8.24
C ILE A 134 0.26 2.45 -8.25
N ARG A 135 1.27 1.79 -8.80
CA ARG A 135 2.63 2.35 -8.88
C ARG A 135 2.68 3.62 -9.71
N ARG A 136 2.03 3.64 -10.85
CA ARG A 136 1.96 4.83 -11.72
C ARG A 136 1.28 6.00 -11.01
N LEU A 137 0.13 5.77 -10.38
CA LEU A 137 -0.56 6.81 -9.59
C LEU A 137 0.33 7.34 -8.46
N ASN A 138 1.03 6.45 -7.75
CA ASN A 138 1.97 6.83 -6.70
C ASN A 138 3.10 7.72 -7.25
N ASP A 139 3.69 7.35 -8.39
CA ASP A 139 4.79 8.10 -9.01
C ASP A 139 4.32 9.47 -9.53
N GLU A 140 3.11 9.55 -10.11
CA GLU A 140 2.48 10.81 -10.50
C GLU A 140 2.26 11.75 -9.32
N LEU A 141 1.76 11.22 -8.19
CA LEU A 141 1.57 12.00 -6.96
C LEU A 141 2.89 12.45 -6.35
N CYS A 142 3.89 11.57 -6.28
CA CYS A 142 5.22 11.93 -5.79
C CYS A 142 5.81 13.06 -6.64
N SER A 143 5.71 12.98 -7.98
CA SER A 143 6.18 14.06 -8.87
C SER A 143 5.42 15.37 -8.65
N LYS A 144 4.10 15.33 -8.47
CA LYS A 144 3.26 16.50 -8.16
C LYS A 144 3.71 17.20 -6.88
N HIS A 145 4.07 16.42 -5.86
CA HIS A 145 4.57 16.90 -4.56
C HIS A 145 6.09 17.10 -4.51
N GLN A 146 6.77 17.11 -5.66
CA GLN A 146 8.23 17.34 -5.78
C GLN A 146 9.09 16.30 -5.03
N LEU A 147 8.54 15.12 -4.77
CA LEU A 147 9.25 13.99 -4.18
C LEU A 147 10.00 13.20 -5.26
N SER A 148 11.02 12.47 -4.84
CA SER A 148 11.79 11.62 -5.76
C SER A 148 10.97 10.44 -6.29
N VAL A 149 11.13 10.12 -7.57
CA VAL A 149 10.47 9.00 -8.26
C VAL A 149 11.54 8.02 -8.76
N ILE A 150 11.21 6.75 -8.80
CA ILE A 150 12.10 5.73 -9.37
C ILE A 150 12.09 5.89 -10.88
N SER A 151 13.17 6.42 -11.45
CA SER A 151 13.36 6.38 -12.90
C SER A 151 13.45 4.92 -13.35
N PRO A 152 12.73 4.53 -14.42
CA PRO A 152 12.84 3.19 -14.95
C PRO A 152 14.28 2.99 -15.42
N THR A 153 15.03 2.17 -14.70
CA THR A 153 16.37 1.74 -15.13
C THR A 153 16.22 0.44 -15.90
N ASN A 154 16.97 0.29 -17.01
CA ASN A 154 17.07 -0.99 -17.73
C ASN A 154 17.77 -2.09 -16.91
N GLN A 155 18.15 -1.81 -15.66
CA GLN A 155 18.79 -2.75 -14.78
C GLN A 155 17.75 -3.57 -14.02
N ARG A 156 17.93 -4.87 -13.99
CA ARG A 156 17.14 -5.79 -13.15
C ARG A 156 17.19 -5.35 -11.68
N GLY A 157 16.05 -5.17 -11.06
CA GLY A 157 15.96 -4.86 -9.62
C GLY A 157 16.67 -5.94 -8.79
N LYS A 158 17.50 -5.53 -7.85
CA LYS A 158 18.17 -6.45 -6.91
C LYS A 158 17.12 -7.11 -6.00
N SER A 159 17.26 -8.41 -5.77
CA SER A 159 16.48 -9.10 -4.76
C SER A 159 16.86 -8.60 -3.34
N TYR A 160 15.98 -8.83 -2.35
CA TYR A 160 16.29 -8.46 -0.95
C TYR A 160 17.61 -9.09 -0.46
N LYS A 161 17.92 -10.32 -0.87
CA LYS A 161 19.20 -10.99 -0.55
C LYS A 161 20.40 -10.27 -1.19
N GLU A 162 20.30 -9.87 -2.45
CA GLU A 162 21.36 -9.13 -3.15
C GLU A 162 21.57 -7.74 -2.53
N TRP A 163 20.50 -7.10 -2.09
CA TRP A 163 20.56 -5.79 -1.43
C TRP A 163 21.23 -5.89 -0.05
N THR A 164 20.85 -6.88 0.77
CA THR A 164 21.45 -7.11 2.10
C THR A 164 22.92 -7.55 2.01
N SER A 165 23.29 -8.40 1.05
CA SER A 165 24.66 -8.84 0.82
C SER A 165 25.57 -7.68 0.40
N GLY A 166 25.09 -6.75 -0.43
CA GLY A 166 25.82 -5.55 -0.84
C GLY A 166 26.10 -4.60 0.33
N ARG A 167 25.19 -4.54 1.32
CA ARG A 167 25.33 -3.70 2.51
C ARG A 167 26.32 -4.26 3.54
N ASN A 168 26.46 -5.59 3.58
CA ASN A 168 27.35 -6.31 4.50
C ASN A 168 28.73 -6.61 3.90
N GLY A 169 29.07 -6.06 2.73
CA GLY A 169 30.37 -6.25 2.08
C GLY A 169 30.65 -7.65 1.53
N THR A 170 29.64 -8.54 1.54
CA THR A 170 29.72 -9.91 0.99
C THR A 170 28.93 -10.02 -0.30
N SER A 171 29.38 -9.38 -1.38
CA SER A 171 28.80 -9.61 -2.69
C SER A 171 29.43 -10.88 -3.31
N VAL A 172 28.72 -12.00 -3.24
CA VAL A 172 29.07 -13.19 -4.02
C VAL A 172 28.37 -13.06 -5.38
N SER A 173 29.08 -12.60 -6.38
CA SER A 173 28.64 -12.63 -7.76
C SER A 173 28.78 -14.06 -8.30
N TYR A 174 27.68 -14.77 -8.41
CA TYR A 174 27.66 -16.04 -9.14
C TYR A 174 27.55 -15.70 -10.62
N THR A 175 28.69 -15.58 -11.31
CA THR A 175 28.74 -15.71 -12.75
C THR A 175 28.46 -17.18 -13.11
N HIS A 176 27.45 -17.40 -13.93
CA HIS A 176 27.12 -18.72 -14.47
C HIS A 176 28.31 -19.19 -15.28
N LEU A 177 29.11 -20.10 -14.73
CA LEU A 177 30.11 -20.87 -15.46
C LEU A 177 29.36 -21.88 -16.33
N THR A 178 29.24 -21.61 -17.61
CA THR A 178 28.90 -22.62 -18.61
C THR A 178 30.09 -23.56 -18.72
N LEU A 179 29.93 -24.81 -18.28
CA LEU A 179 30.88 -25.89 -18.55
C LEU A 179 30.89 -26.16 -20.07
N PRO A 180 32.08 -26.26 -20.70
CA PRO A 180 32.17 -26.70 -22.09
C PRO A 180 31.80 -28.20 -22.15
N THR A 181 30.80 -28.53 -22.96
CA THR A 181 30.49 -29.89 -23.36
C THR A 181 31.58 -30.38 -24.31
N THR A 182 32.38 -31.34 -23.88
CA THR A 182 33.21 -32.21 -24.75
C THR A 182 32.38 -33.36 -25.27
#